data_b672030e07aa675bc387e17d31abf99e
#
_entry.id   b672030e07aa675bc387e17d31abf99e
#
_cell.length_a   1.000
_cell.length_b   1.000
_cell.length_c   1.000
_cell.angle_alpha   90.00
_cell.angle_beta   90.00
_cell.angle_gamma   90.00
#
_symmetry.space_group_name_H-M   'P 1'
#
loop_
_entity.id
_entity.type
_entity.pdbx_description
1 polymer ?
#
loop_
_entity_poly.entity_id
_entity_poly.type
_entity_poly.pdbx_seq_one_letter_code
_entity_poly.pdbx_strand_id
1 'polypeptide(L)'
;MTLNANWSYPTAIRFGAGRISEIADACFVAGIKKPLLVTDRGLAGMEITQKTLNLLDDAGLGRAIFADVDPNPNEKNAAAGVAAYKAGKHDGVVAFGGGSGLDLGKVVAFLAGQTRPIWDFEDIGDWWTRAKSDAIAPIVAVPTTAGTGSEVGRASVITNSITKQKKIIFHPKFLPTVVICDPELTVGMPKFITAGTGLDAFAHCVEAYCSPHYHPMSQGIALEVM
;
A
#
# COMPACT_ATOMS: atom_id res chain seq x y z
N MET A 1 -15.45 28.52 -13.94
CA MET A 1 -14.53 27.58 -13.24
C MET A 1 -13.15 28.20 -13.21
N THR A 2 -12.55 28.35 -12.03
CA THR A 2 -11.14 28.73 -11.91
C THR A 2 -10.30 27.49 -12.24
N LEU A 3 -9.45 27.55 -13.28
CA LEU A 3 -8.59 26.47 -13.70
C LEU A 3 -7.33 26.41 -12.82
N ASN A 4 -7.48 26.42 -11.51
CA ASN A 4 -6.38 26.39 -10.54
C ASN A 4 -6.39 25.03 -9.83
N ALA A 5 -5.25 24.32 -9.85
CA ALA A 5 -5.06 23.09 -9.13
C ALA A 5 -3.60 22.90 -8.73
N ASN A 6 -3.38 22.23 -7.60
CA ASN A 6 -2.08 21.73 -7.19
C ASN A 6 -2.05 20.23 -7.44
N TRP A 7 -1.10 19.77 -8.25
CA TRP A 7 -0.95 18.34 -8.54
C TRP A 7 0.31 17.81 -7.89
N SER A 8 0.16 16.72 -7.14
CA SER A 8 1.28 15.97 -6.59
C SER A 8 1.41 14.68 -7.37
N TYR A 9 2.51 14.51 -8.09
CA TYR A 9 2.78 13.28 -8.81
C TYR A 9 3.51 12.29 -7.91
N PRO A 10 3.19 11.02 -8.06
CA PRO A 10 3.61 10.03 -7.11
C PRO A 10 5.01 9.51 -7.38
N THR A 11 5.41 8.78 -6.47
CA THR A 11 6.41 7.77 -6.29
C THR A 11 7.06 7.20 -7.56
N ALA A 12 8.27 6.67 -7.42
CA ALA A 12 8.95 5.95 -8.49
C ALA A 12 8.24 4.61 -8.74
N ILE A 13 7.65 4.45 -9.92
CA ILE A 13 6.97 3.23 -10.34
C ILE A 13 7.88 2.42 -11.27
N ARG A 14 8.10 1.16 -10.94
CA ARG A 14 8.80 0.16 -11.75
C ARG A 14 7.76 -0.78 -12.34
N PHE A 15 7.38 -0.56 -13.58
CA PHE A 15 6.38 -1.36 -14.27
C PHE A 15 7.02 -2.32 -15.27
N GLY A 16 6.59 -3.59 -15.27
CA GLY A 16 6.97 -4.60 -16.26
C GLY A 16 7.03 -6.02 -15.68
N ALA A 17 6.92 -7.00 -16.56
CA ALA A 17 7.00 -8.42 -16.21
C ALA A 17 8.38 -8.78 -15.64
N GLY A 18 8.40 -9.59 -14.58
CA GLY A 18 9.62 -10.04 -13.90
C GLY A 18 10.29 -9.00 -13.00
N ARG A 19 9.74 -7.77 -12.91
CA ARG A 19 10.37 -6.69 -12.13
C ARG A 19 10.33 -6.88 -10.63
N ILE A 20 9.61 -7.90 -10.14
CA ILE A 20 9.72 -8.32 -8.74
C ILE A 20 11.16 -8.69 -8.34
N SER A 21 11.98 -9.10 -9.29
CA SER A 21 13.40 -9.37 -9.08
C SER A 21 14.19 -8.15 -8.57
N GLU A 22 13.67 -6.94 -8.74
CA GLU A 22 14.26 -5.68 -8.27
C GLU A 22 13.85 -5.32 -6.84
N ILE A 23 13.17 -6.21 -6.10
CA ILE A 23 12.62 -5.88 -4.76
C ILE A 23 13.70 -5.46 -3.76
N ALA A 24 14.85 -6.12 -3.80
CA ALA A 24 15.96 -5.77 -2.92
C ALA A 24 16.54 -4.39 -3.23
N ASP A 25 16.73 -4.08 -4.52
CA ASP A 25 17.19 -2.75 -4.95
C ASP A 25 16.16 -1.67 -4.57
N ALA A 26 14.86 -1.94 -4.73
CA ALA A 26 13.81 -1.02 -4.30
C ALA A 26 13.87 -0.74 -2.79
N CYS A 27 14.16 -1.75 -1.97
CA CYS A 27 14.40 -1.57 -0.54
C CYS A 27 15.62 -0.69 -0.27
N PHE A 28 16.75 -0.93 -0.95
CA PHE A 28 17.96 -0.12 -0.79
C PHE A 28 17.72 1.33 -1.20
N VAL A 29 17.04 1.59 -2.31
CA VAL A 29 16.65 2.95 -2.74
C VAL A 29 15.76 3.64 -1.71
N ALA A 30 14.87 2.89 -1.05
CA ALA A 30 14.05 3.39 0.04
C ALA A 30 14.79 3.55 1.37
N GLY A 31 16.07 3.14 1.46
CA GLY A 31 16.87 3.17 2.68
C GLY A 31 16.57 2.05 3.66
N ILE A 32 15.86 1.01 3.21
CA ILE A 32 15.45 -0.14 4.03
C ILE A 32 16.53 -1.20 4.04
N LYS A 33 16.93 -1.64 5.23
CA LYS A 33 17.94 -2.68 5.46
C LYS A 33 17.36 -3.92 6.13
N LYS A 34 16.21 -3.78 6.78
CA LYS A 34 15.53 -4.87 7.50
C LYS A 34 14.01 -4.74 7.34
N PRO A 35 13.48 -5.01 6.14
CA PRO A 35 12.06 -4.86 5.86
C PRO A 35 11.20 -5.86 6.67
N LEU A 36 9.95 -5.46 6.97
CA LEU A 36 8.87 -6.39 7.27
C LEU A 36 7.97 -6.50 6.03
N LEU A 37 7.86 -7.69 5.45
CA LEU A 37 6.88 -7.92 4.40
C LEU A 37 5.50 -8.11 5.05
N VAL A 38 4.53 -7.27 4.66
CA VAL A 38 3.16 -7.32 5.14
C VAL A 38 2.25 -7.78 4.01
N THR A 39 1.53 -8.89 4.23
CA THR A 39 0.62 -9.49 3.24
C THR A 39 -0.57 -10.16 3.94
N ASP A 40 -1.53 -10.66 3.19
CA ASP A 40 -2.64 -11.42 3.74
C ASP A 40 -2.34 -12.92 3.89
N ARG A 41 -3.19 -13.61 4.70
CA ARG A 41 -3.04 -15.05 4.96
C ARG A 41 -3.13 -15.89 3.71
N GLY A 42 -3.90 -15.47 2.71
CA GLY A 42 -4.07 -16.20 1.45
C GLY A 42 -2.81 -16.18 0.61
N LEU A 43 -2.14 -15.02 0.56
CA LEU A 43 -0.91 -14.84 -0.21
C LEU A 43 0.34 -15.38 0.50
N ALA A 44 0.35 -15.43 1.83
CA ALA A 44 1.57 -15.74 2.60
C ALA A 44 2.26 -17.04 2.19
N GLY A 45 1.49 -18.09 1.88
CA GLY A 45 2.00 -19.40 1.43
C GLY A 45 2.20 -19.53 -0.07
N MET A 46 1.78 -18.56 -0.86
CA MET A 46 1.86 -18.65 -2.32
C MET A 46 3.29 -18.49 -2.84
N GLU A 47 3.54 -19.11 -3.98
CA GLU A 47 4.86 -19.10 -4.64
C GLU A 47 5.39 -17.68 -4.87
N ILE A 48 4.53 -16.75 -5.29
CA ILE A 48 4.91 -15.35 -5.54
C ILE A 48 5.45 -14.67 -4.27
N THR A 49 4.86 -14.95 -3.11
CA THR A 49 5.32 -14.41 -1.83
C THR A 49 6.62 -15.08 -1.40
N GLN A 50 6.73 -16.40 -1.52
CA GLN A 50 7.93 -17.14 -1.16
C GLN A 50 9.12 -16.75 -2.06
N LYS A 51 8.89 -16.56 -3.36
CA LYS A 51 9.90 -16.03 -4.30
C LYS A 51 10.37 -14.64 -3.86
N THR A 52 9.45 -13.75 -3.50
CA THR A 52 9.79 -12.40 -3.03
C THR A 52 10.62 -12.43 -1.74
N LEU A 53 10.25 -13.30 -0.78
CA LEU A 53 11.01 -13.49 0.45
C LEU A 53 12.42 -14.05 0.20
N ASN A 54 12.57 -14.97 -0.77
CA ASN A 54 13.88 -15.48 -1.16
C ASN A 54 14.76 -14.37 -1.75
N LEU A 55 14.21 -13.54 -2.65
CA LEU A 55 14.95 -12.41 -3.21
C LEU A 55 15.44 -11.41 -2.14
N LEU A 56 14.64 -11.17 -1.11
CA LEU A 56 15.05 -10.33 0.02
C LEU A 56 16.14 -11.00 0.85
N ASP A 57 16.02 -12.30 1.12
CA ASP A 57 16.99 -13.07 1.91
C ASP A 57 18.34 -13.18 1.21
N ASP A 58 18.34 -13.50 -0.08
CA ASP A 58 19.54 -13.59 -0.93
C ASP A 58 20.31 -12.26 -0.96
N ALA A 59 19.61 -11.15 -0.80
CA ALA A 59 20.20 -9.80 -0.70
C ALA A 59 20.61 -9.41 0.74
N GLY A 60 20.44 -10.30 1.73
CA GLY A 60 20.78 -10.05 3.13
C GLY A 60 19.77 -9.19 3.89
N LEU A 61 18.58 -8.99 3.34
CA LEU A 61 17.50 -8.21 3.96
C LEU A 61 16.62 -9.06 4.89
N GLY A 62 16.76 -10.40 4.85
CA GLY A 62 16.00 -11.37 5.66
C GLY A 62 14.63 -11.71 5.12
N ARG A 63 13.91 -12.59 5.83
CA ARG A 63 12.64 -13.20 5.41
C ARG A 63 11.47 -12.88 6.35
N ALA A 64 11.51 -11.73 7.03
CA ALA A 64 10.46 -11.38 7.97
C ALA A 64 9.12 -11.13 7.25
N ILE A 65 8.07 -11.77 7.71
CA ILE A 65 6.72 -11.65 7.18
C ILE A 65 5.71 -11.45 8.30
N PHE A 66 4.74 -10.58 8.08
CA PHE A 66 3.51 -10.46 8.86
C PHE A 66 2.33 -10.72 7.94
N ALA A 67 1.56 -11.77 8.23
CA ALA A 67 0.47 -12.25 7.37
C ALA A 67 -0.91 -12.23 8.05
N ASP A 68 -1.02 -11.67 9.26
CA ASP A 68 -2.30 -11.60 9.97
C ASP A 68 -3.14 -10.40 9.51
N VAL A 69 -3.47 -10.40 8.21
CA VAL A 69 -4.24 -9.37 7.53
C VAL A 69 -5.59 -9.93 7.14
N ASP A 70 -6.66 -9.37 7.66
CA ASP A 70 -8.02 -9.72 7.29
C ASP A 70 -8.42 -9.06 5.95
N PRO A 71 -9.41 -9.60 5.20
CA PRO A 71 -9.87 -9.02 3.92
C PRO A 71 -10.34 -7.57 4.02
N ASN A 72 -10.75 -7.13 5.19
CA ASN A 72 -11.00 -5.73 5.54
C ASN A 72 -10.27 -5.46 6.84
N PRO A 73 -8.98 -5.07 6.78
CA PRO A 73 -8.15 -4.95 7.96
C PRO A 73 -8.72 -3.93 8.94
N ASN A 74 -8.52 -4.20 10.22
CA ASN A 74 -9.01 -3.38 11.31
C ASN A 74 -7.87 -2.92 12.23
N GLU A 75 -8.20 -2.14 13.26
CA GLU A 75 -7.21 -1.62 14.20
C GLU A 75 -6.46 -2.70 14.98
N LYS A 76 -7.01 -3.91 15.11
CA LYS A 76 -6.32 -5.03 15.79
C LYS A 76 -5.24 -5.61 14.90
N ASN A 77 -5.52 -5.79 13.59
CA ASN A 77 -4.50 -6.17 12.61
C ASN A 77 -3.37 -5.14 12.57
N ALA A 78 -3.72 -3.84 12.60
CA ALA A 78 -2.73 -2.76 12.63
C ALA A 78 -1.85 -2.83 13.89
N ALA A 79 -2.45 -3.02 15.07
CA ALA A 79 -1.72 -3.14 16.33
C ALA A 79 -0.78 -4.37 16.35
N ALA A 80 -1.25 -5.52 15.85
CA ALA A 80 -0.45 -6.75 15.74
C ALA A 80 0.71 -6.56 14.75
N GLY A 81 0.49 -5.93 13.59
CA GLY A 81 1.53 -5.63 12.62
C GLY A 81 2.60 -4.67 13.19
N VAL A 82 2.18 -3.64 13.92
CA VAL A 82 3.10 -2.72 14.61
C VAL A 82 3.91 -3.46 15.69
N ALA A 83 3.29 -4.37 16.43
CA ALA A 83 3.99 -5.19 17.42
C ALA A 83 5.06 -6.07 16.77
N ALA A 84 4.73 -6.74 15.66
CA ALA A 84 5.67 -7.54 14.87
C ALA A 84 6.83 -6.68 14.32
N TYR A 85 6.51 -5.51 13.76
CA TYR A 85 7.51 -4.56 13.26
C TYR A 85 8.53 -4.17 14.35
N LYS A 86 8.03 -3.79 15.54
CA LYS A 86 8.89 -3.38 16.67
C LYS A 86 9.70 -4.55 17.24
N ALA A 87 9.08 -5.72 17.42
CA ALA A 87 9.75 -6.91 17.93
C ALA A 87 10.91 -7.37 17.03
N GLY A 88 10.68 -7.30 15.70
CA GLY A 88 11.70 -7.61 14.71
C GLY A 88 12.76 -6.51 14.54
N LYS A 89 12.58 -5.31 15.11
CA LYS A 89 13.44 -4.14 14.92
C LYS A 89 13.60 -3.82 13.43
N HIS A 90 12.48 -3.83 12.71
CA HIS A 90 12.44 -3.49 11.30
C HIS A 90 12.60 -1.98 11.08
N ASP A 91 13.09 -1.58 9.91
CA ASP A 91 13.37 -0.19 9.55
C ASP A 91 12.57 0.28 8.32
N GLY A 92 11.75 -0.61 7.74
CA GLY A 92 10.85 -0.31 6.64
C GLY A 92 9.84 -1.42 6.41
N VAL A 93 8.91 -1.19 5.51
CA VAL A 93 7.84 -2.13 5.16
C VAL A 93 7.85 -2.41 3.67
N VAL A 94 7.74 -3.69 3.31
CA VAL A 94 7.30 -4.13 1.98
C VAL A 94 5.82 -4.46 2.08
N ALA A 95 4.96 -3.58 1.59
CA ALA A 95 3.52 -3.79 1.50
C ALA A 95 3.24 -4.63 0.24
N PHE A 96 2.80 -5.88 0.41
CA PHE A 96 2.67 -6.86 -0.66
C PHE A 96 1.24 -7.40 -0.71
N GLY A 97 0.58 -7.32 -1.86
CA GLY A 97 -0.77 -7.90 -2.01
C GLY A 97 -1.76 -7.00 -2.73
N GLY A 98 -3.03 -7.30 -2.55
CA GLY A 98 -4.14 -6.43 -2.95
C GLY A 98 -4.33 -5.26 -1.97
N GLY A 99 -5.42 -4.50 -2.13
CA GLY A 99 -5.69 -3.31 -1.32
C GLY A 99 -5.55 -3.52 0.19
N SER A 100 -6.03 -4.64 0.73
CA SER A 100 -5.94 -4.93 2.18
C SER A 100 -4.50 -5.09 2.68
N GLY A 101 -3.66 -5.81 1.93
CA GLY A 101 -2.24 -5.98 2.24
C GLY A 101 -1.47 -4.67 2.15
N LEU A 102 -1.73 -3.91 1.08
CA LEU A 102 -1.12 -2.60 0.85
C LEU A 102 -1.53 -1.59 1.93
N ASP A 103 -2.82 -1.49 2.22
CA ASP A 103 -3.35 -0.56 3.22
C ASP A 103 -2.81 -0.86 4.62
N LEU A 104 -2.81 -2.14 5.01
CA LEU A 104 -2.26 -2.48 6.32
C LEU A 104 -0.75 -2.28 6.37
N GLY A 105 -0.01 -2.62 5.31
CA GLY A 105 1.44 -2.36 5.25
C GLY A 105 1.77 -0.89 5.44
N LYS A 106 1.06 0.01 4.77
CA LYS A 106 1.20 1.46 4.93
C LYS A 106 0.89 1.92 6.36
N VAL A 107 -0.20 1.40 6.94
CA VAL A 107 -0.59 1.73 8.32
C VAL A 107 0.43 1.22 9.34
N VAL A 108 1.00 0.02 9.16
CA VAL A 108 2.08 -0.49 10.02
C VAL A 108 3.30 0.42 9.97
N ALA A 109 3.75 0.79 8.77
CA ALA A 109 4.87 1.71 8.60
C ALA A 109 4.63 3.08 9.27
N PHE A 110 3.40 3.58 9.13
CA PHE A 110 2.99 4.84 9.72
C PHE A 110 2.94 4.77 11.25
N LEU A 111 2.21 3.79 11.81
CA LEU A 111 1.95 3.71 13.26
C LEU A 111 3.18 3.25 14.06
N ALA A 112 4.16 2.62 13.46
CA ALA A 112 5.34 2.11 14.16
C ALA A 112 6.07 3.20 14.95
N GLY A 113 6.09 4.45 14.45
CA GLY A 113 6.69 5.61 15.10
C GLY A 113 5.72 6.54 15.81
N GLN A 114 4.39 6.25 15.78
CA GLN A 114 3.40 7.10 16.41
C GLN A 114 3.13 6.71 17.87
N THR A 115 2.62 7.68 18.63
CA THR A 115 2.23 7.50 20.04
C THR A 115 0.73 7.66 20.28
N ARG A 116 0.00 8.15 19.27
CA ARG A 116 -1.45 8.35 19.31
C ARG A 116 -2.17 7.11 18.75
N PRO A 117 -3.41 6.84 19.16
CA PRO A 117 -4.23 5.80 18.57
C PRO A 117 -4.51 6.08 17.08
N ILE A 118 -4.75 5.03 16.30
CA ILE A 118 -4.97 5.11 14.85
C ILE A 118 -6.09 6.10 14.47
N TRP A 119 -7.16 6.14 15.25
CA TRP A 119 -8.33 6.96 14.94
C TRP A 119 -8.09 8.47 15.10
N ASP A 120 -6.99 8.88 15.75
CA ASP A 120 -6.57 10.30 15.80
C ASP A 120 -6.05 10.79 14.44
N PHE A 121 -5.87 9.91 13.48
CA PHE A 121 -5.34 10.18 12.15
C PHE A 121 -6.36 9.90 11.03
N GLU A 122 -7.65 9.81 11.39
CA GLU A 122 -8.73 9.74 10.40
C GLU A 122 -8.68 10.97 9.48
N ASP A 123 -9.03 10.79 8.21
CA ASP A 123 -9.02 11.84 7.18
C ASP A 123 -10.15 12.87 7.46
N ILE A 124 -9.95 13.66 8.49
CA ILE A 124 -10.87 14.73 8.93
C ILE A 124 -10.07 16.02 9.03
N GLY A 125 -10.29 16.94 8.11
CA GLY A 125 -9.61 18.23 8.10
C GLY A 125 -8.09 18.12 8.14
N ASP A 126 -7.46 18.64 9.17
CA ASP A 126 -6.00 18.65 9.33
C ASP A 126 -5.45 17.60 10.32
N TRP A 127 -6.24 16.58 10.68
CA TRP A 127 -5.84 15.58 11.69
C TRP A 127 -4.53 14.85 11.35
N TRP A 128 -4.22 14.71 10.09
CA TRP A 128 -2.94 14.14 9.65
C TRP A 128 -1.71 14.91 10.18
N THR A 129 -1.85 16.20 10.49
CA THR A 129 -0.76 17.03 11.05
C THR A 129 -0.37 16.64 12.48
N ARG A 130 -1.21 15.83 13.16
CA ARG A 130 -0.92 15.27 14.49
C ARG A 130 0.19 14.24 14.47
N ALA A 131 0.53 13.73 13.29
CA ALA A 131 1.53 12.69 13.13
C ALA A 131 2.95 13.23 13.25
N LYS A 132 3.82 12.41 13.85
CA LYS A 132 5.27 12.62 13.80
C LYS A 132 5.78 12.15 12.45
N SER A 133 5.81 13.05 11.47
CA SER A 133 6.12 12.73 10.08
C SER A 133 7.51 12.11 9.86
N ASP A 134 8.48 12.46 10.71
CA ASP A 134 9.86 11.92 10.59
C ASP A 134 10.02 10.53 11.23
N ALA A 135 9.00 10.08 11.95
CA ALA A 135 8.96 8.75 12.54
C ALA A 135 8.19 7.73 11.68
N ILE A 136 7.75 8.10 10.48
CA ILE A 136 7.09 7.21 9.54
C ILE A 136 8.17 6.41 8.80
N ALA A 137 8.06 5.08 8.85
CA ALA A 137 9.00 4.21 8.17
C ALA A 137 8.82 4.25 6.64
N PRO A 138 9.90 4.07 5.86
CA PRO A 138 9.81 3.99 4.42
C PRO A 138 9.03 2.75 3.96
N ILE A 139 8.40 2.86 2.78
CA ILE A 139 7.52 1.84 2.23
C ILE A 139 7.94 1.52 0.80
N VAL A 140 8.06 0.23 0.50
CA VAL A 140 8.03 -0.31 -0.87
C VAL A 140 6.69 -1.02 -1.05
N ALA A 141 5.97 -0.72 -2.13
CA ALA A 141 4.68 -1.37 -2.40
C ALA A 141 4.77 -2.30 -3.62
N VAL A 142 4.13 -3.45 -3.50
CA VAL A 142 4.07 -4.48 -4.55
C VAL A 142 2.61 -4.93 -4.68
N PRO A 143 1.82 -4.30 -5.56
CA PRO A 143 0.45 -4.73 -5.82
C PRO A 143 0.43 -6.09 -6.52
N THR A 144 -0.49 -6.95 -6.10
CA THR A 144 -0.79 -8.24 -6.75
C THR A 144 -2.18 -8.26 -7.38
N THR A 145 -2.86 -7.13 -7.39
CA THR A 145 -4.15 -6.89 -8.05
C THR A 145 -4.08 -5.60 -8.86
N ALA A 146 -4.79 -5.53 -9.97
CA ALA A 146 -4.93 -4.32 -10.77
C ALA A 146 -6.33 -3.73 -10.55
N GLY A 147 -6.48 -2.82 -9.59
CA GLY A 147 -7.80 -2.24 -9.24
C GLY A 147 -7.71 -1.11 -8.24
N THR A 148 -7.35 -1.42 -7.01
CA THR A 148 -7.49 -0.49 -5.88
C THR A 148 -6.64 0.78 -5.96
N GLY A 149 -5.49 0.74 -6.64
CA GLY A 149 -4.57 1.89 -6.70
C GLY A 149 -3.95 2.27 -5.35
N SER A 150 -4.04 1.39 -4.32
CA SER A 150 -3.52 1.71 -2.99
C SER A 150 -2.02 1.97 -2.99
N GLU A 151 -1.28 1.41 -3.92
CA GLU A 151 0.17 1.59 -4.10
C GLU A 151 0.56 3.02 -4.48
N VAL A 152 -0.36 3.80 -5.04
CA VAL A 152 -0.13 5.21 -5.40
C VAL A 152 -0.98 6.18 -4.55
N GLY A 153 -1.70 5.66 -3.55
CA GLY A 153 -2.55 6.43 -2.66
C GLY A 153 -1.85 6.90 -1.39
N ARG A 154 -2.22 8.08 -0.92
CA ARG A 154 -1.76 8.66 0.36
C ARG A 154 -2.67 8.32 1.53
N ALA A 155 -3.55 7.36 1.35
CA ALA A 155 -4.53 6.93 2.33
C ALA A 155 -4.52 5.41 2.48
N SER A 156 -5.11 4.93 3.56
CA SER A 156 -5.39 3.52 3.82
C SER A 156 -6.78 3.37 4.42
N VAL A 157 -7.49 2.35 4.00
CA VAL A 157 -8.84 2.05 4.49
C VAL A 157 -8.76 1.01 5.59
N ILE A 158 -9.14 1.38 6.80
CA ILE A 158 -9.15 0.51 7.99
C ILE A 158 -10.55 0.44 8.56
N THR A 159 -11.03 -0.76 8.84
CA THR A 159 -12.34 -0.99 9.41
C THR A 159 -12.30 -0.78 10.92
N ASN A 160 -13.14 0.10 11.45
CA ASN A 160 -13.32 0.21 12.89
C ASN A 160 -14.11 -1.02 13.38
N SER A 161 -13.52 -1.86 14.22
CA SER A 161 -14.11 -3.13 14.65
C SER A 161 -15.34 -2.94 15.55
N ILE A 162 -15.51 -1.77 16.18
CA ILE A 162 -16.64 -1.42 17.04
C ILE A 162 -17.81 -0.93 16.18
N THR A 163 -17.58 0.09 15.36
CA THR A 163 -18.65 0.72 14.57
C THR A 163 -18.94 -0.02 13.24
N LYS A 164 -18.08 -0.96 12.84
CA LYS A 164 -18.12 -1.67 11.55
C LYS A 164 -18.04 -0.77 10.33
N GLN A 165 -17.57 0.44 10.50
CA GLN A 165 -17.39 1.42 9.42
C GLN A 165 -15.96 1.38 8.88
N LYS A 166 -15.81 1.46 7.58
CA LYS A 166 -14.53 1.72 6.93
C LYS A 166 -14.17 3.18 7.15
N LYS A 167 -12.97 3.41 7.63
CA LYS A 167 -12.42 4.75 7.88
C LYS A 167 -11.14 4.94 7.11
N ILE A 168 -10.92 6.14 6.64
CA ILE A 168 -9.72 6.51 5.89
C ILE A 168 -8.72 7.08 6.89
N ILE A 169 -7.53 6.50 6.90
CA ILE A 169 -6.35 7.06 7.59
C ILE A 169 -5.48 7.71 6.53
N PHE A 170 -5.20 8.99 6.69
CA PHE A 170 -4.49 9.77 5.68
C PHE A 170 -3.20 10.37 6.23
N HIS A 171 -2.16 10.31 5.41
CA HIS A 171 -0.95 11.12 5.60
C HIS A 171 -0.18 11.21 4.28
N PRO A 172 0.42 12.37 3.91
CA PRO A 172 1.21 12.50 2.67
C PRO A 172 2.32 11.44 2.52
N LYS A 173 2.97 11.03 3.61
CA LYS A 173 4.02 10.00 3.66
C LYS A 173 3.49 8.56 3.65
N PHE A 174 2.19 8.32 3.45
CA PHE A 174 1.68 6.99 3.08
C PHE A 174 2.06 6.59 1.66
N LEU A 175 2.43 7.56 0.86
CA LEU A 175 2.90 7.29 -0.50
C LEU A 175 4.19 6.45 -0.42
N PRO A 176 4.21 5.25 -1.02
CA PRO A 176 5.41 4.42 -1.04
C PRO A 176 6.58 5.12 -1.73
N THR A 177 7.79 4.87 -1.29
CA THR A 177 9.01 5.43 -1.91
C THR A 177 9.23 4.82 -3.30
N VAL A 178 9.02 3.50 -3.41
CA VAL A 178 9.10 2.76 -4.67
C VAL A 178 7.90 1.83 -4.79
N VAL A 179 7.34 1.72 -5.98
CA VAL A 179 6.30 0.74 -6.33
C VAL A 179 6.83 -0.21 -7.39
N ILE A 180 6.62 -1.50 -7.21
CA ILE A 180 6.90 -2.51 -8.23
C ILE A 180 5.57 -3.06 -8.75
N CYS A 181 5.17 -2.65 -9.94
CA CYS A 181 4.00 -3.15 -10.66
C CYS A 181 4.44 -4.24 -11.64
N ASP A 182 4.50 -5.48 -11.16
CA ASP A 182 4.84 -6.65 -11.96
C ASP A 182 3.55 -7.40 -12.34
N PRO A 183 3.12 -7.35 -13.62
CA PRO A 183 1.87 -7.99 -14.02
C PRO A 183 1.87 -9.52 -13.86
N GLU A 184 3.04 -10.18 -13.81
CA GLU A 184 3.11 -11.62 -13.56
C GLU A 184 2.58 -12.00 -12.17
N LEU A 185 2.62 -11.09 -11.19
CA LEU A 185 2.07 -11.33 -9.86
C LEU A 185 0.54 -11.40 -9.83
N THR A 186 -0.13 -10.96 -10.90
CA THR A 186 -1.60 -10.98 -11.01
C THR A 186 -2.14 -12.23 -11.71
N VAL A 187 -1.30 -12.99 -12.41
CA VAL A 187 -1.73 -14.11 -13.28
C VAL A 187 -2.45 -15.22 -12.49
N GLY A 188 -2.04 -15.47 -11.25
CA GLY A 188 -2.63 -16.50 -10.39
C GLY A 188 -3.94 -16.11 -9.69
N MET A 189 -4.49 -14.92 -9.94
CA MET A 189 -5.74 -14.50 -9.30
C MET A 189 -6.94 -15.34 -9.76
N PRO A 190 -7.86 -15.72 -8.85
CA PRO A 190 -9.15 -16.29 -9.21
C PRO A 190 -9.93 -15.38 -10.16
N LYS A 191 -10.64 -15.96 -11.14
CA LYS A 191 -11.37 -15.21 -12.17
C LYS A 191 -12.32 -14.14 -11.62
N PHE A 192 -13.02 -14.44 -10.52
CA PHE A 192 -13.96 -13.49 -9.93
C PHE A 192 -13.23 -12.29 -9.29
N ILE A 193 -12.03 -12.49 -8.72
CA ILE A 193 -11.19 -11.40 -8.18
C ILE A 193 -10.65 -10.58 -9.35
N THR A 194 -10.17 -11.22 -10.41
CA THR A 194 -9.71 -10.52 -11.63
C THR A 194 -10.80 -9.62 -12.20
N ALA A 195 -12.02 -10.14 -12.34
CA ALA A 195 -13.15 -9.36 -12.83
C ALA A 195 -13.53 -8.22 -11.85
N GLY A 196 -13.56 -8.52 -10.55
CA GLY A 196 -13.91 -7.53 -9.52
C GLY A 196 -12.90 -6.38 -9.46
N THR A 197 -11.60 -6.68 -9.47
CA THR A 197 -10.56 -5.65 -9.43
C THR A 197 -10.50 -4.86 -10.74
N GLY A 198 -10.74 -5.48 -11.89
CA GLY A 198 -10.84 -4.78 -13.18
C GLY A 198 -12.02 -3.80 -13.22
N LEU A 199 -13.19 -4.21 -12.71
CA LEU A 199 -14.34 -3.31 -12.57
C LEU A 199 -14.09 -2.18 -11.56
N ASP A 200 -13.34 -2.45 -10.51
CA ASP A 200 -12.92 -1.44 -9.53
C ASP A 200 -12.01 -0.38 -10.19
N ALA A 201 -11.02 -0.82 -10.99
CA ALA A 201 -10.18 0.08 -11.78
C ALA A 201 -11.03 0.95 -12.73
N PHE A 202 -11.99 0.34 -13.43
CA PHE A 202 -12.90 1.05 -14.32
C PHE A 202 -13.74 2.09 -13.56
N ALA A 203 -14.30 1.71 -12.40
CA ALA A 203 -15.07 2.62 -11.56
C ALA A 203 -14.25 3.83 -11.11
N HIS A 204 -13.01 3.60 -10.64
CA HIS A 204 -12.10 4.67 -10.27
C HIS A 204 -11.80 5.62 -11.45
N CYS A 205 -11.63 5.07 -12.66
CA CYS A 205 -11.40 5.89 -13.85
C CYS A 205 -12.63 6.73 -14.22
N VAL A 206 -13.83 6.15 -14.16
CA VAL A 206 -15.08 6.91 -14.40
C VAL A 206 -15.23 8.02 -13.36
N GLU A 207 -15.02 7.72 -12.08
CA GLU A 207 -15.13 8.72 -11.01
C GLU A 207 -14.09 9.85 -11.18
N ALA A 208 -12.84 9.50 -11.50
CA ALA A 208 -11.79 10.49 -11.74
C ALA A 208 -12.11 11.37 -12.96
N TYR A 209 -12.63 10.77 -14.04
CA TYR A 209 -13.00 11.51 -15.25
C TYR A 209 -14.18 12.44 -15.02
N CYS A 210 -15.19 11.99 -14.26
CA CYS A 210 -16.40 12.75 -13.93
C CYS A 210 -16.22 13.73 -12.77
N SER A 211 -15.04 13.76 -12.14
CA SER A 211 -14.76 14.66 -11.01
C SER A 211 -14.95 16.13 -11.40
N PRO A 212 -15.59 16.95 -10.55
CA PRO A 212 -15.76 18.37 -10.81
C PRO A 212 -14.45 19.18 -10.70
N HIS A 213 -13.38 18.56 -10.21
CA HIS A 213 -12.09 19.22 -10.05
C HIS A 213 -11.29 19.24 -11.35
N TYR A 214 -10.59 20.36 -11.58
CA TYR A 214 -9.71 20.49 -12.74
C TYR A 214 -8.45 19.65 -12.56
N HIS A 215 -8.40 18.48 -13.23
CA HIS A 215 -7.24 17.59 -13.17
C HIS A 215 -7.00 16.83 -14.49
N PRO A 216 -6.56 17.54 -15.55
CA PRO A 216 -6.43 16.94 -16.89
C PRO A 216 -5.47 15.75 -16.96
N MET A 217 -4.47 15.68 -16.06
CA MET A 217 -3.55 14.55 -16.00
C MET A 217 -4.24 13.27 -15.55
N SER A 218 -5.10 13.32 -14.50
CA SER A 218 -5.86 12.14 -14.07
C SER A 218 -6.93 11.77 -15.10
N GLN A 219 -7.54 12.76 -15.74
CA GLN A 219 -8.52 12.51 -16.81
C GLN A 219 -7.88 11.80 -18.01
N GLY A 220 -6.65 12.19 -18.40
CA GLY A 220 -5.90 11.52 -19.46
C GLY A 220 -5.59 10.06 -19.15
N ILE A 221 -5.14 9.77 -17.91
CA ILE A 221 -4.91 8.40 -17.44
C ILE A 221 -6.22 7.60 -17.39
N ALA A 222 -7.29 8.21 -16.90
CA ALA A 222 -8.60 7.56 -16.83
C ALA A 222 -9.11 7.16 -18.22
N LEU A 223 -8.95 8.02 -19.23
CA LEU A 223 -9.34 7.70 -20.61
C LEU A 223 -8.52 6.56 -21.22
N GLU A 224 -7.23 6.49 -20.91
CA GLU A 224 -6.37 5.40 -21.39
C GLU A 224 -6.78 4.04 -20.80
N VAL A 225 -7.22 4.02 -19.55
CA VAL A 225 -7.61 2.78 -18.86
C VAL A 225 -9.03 2.33 -19.24
N MET A 226 -9.96 3.26 -19.53
CA MET A 226 -11.34 2.95 -19.96
C MET A 226 -11.43 2.45 -21.38
#